data_7f0655fe0761339841806afac63aadfe
#
_entry.id   7f0655fe0761339841806afac63aadfe
#
_cell.length_a   1.000
_cell.length_b   1.000
_cell.length_c   1.000
_cell.angle_alpha   90.00
_cell.angle_beta   90.00
_cell.angle_gamma   90.00
#
_symmetry.space_group_name_H-M   'P 1'
#
loop_
_entity.id
_entity.type
_entity.pdbx_description
1 polymer ?
#
loop_
_entity_poly.entity_id
_entity_poly.type
_entity_poly.pdbx_seq_one_letter_code
_entity_poly.pdbx_strand_id
1 'polypeptide(L)'
;MDKKSIRVTILGREYPLRVENEEKALKVVAYVDSLLNELIEKNPGAPTSTIAVIAALNIAEQLFDLKEHVHNEGIDIADLVGVLSYLRENFPVEAS
;
A
#
# COMPACT_ATOMS: atom_id res chain seq x y z
N MET A 1 9.49 18.94 -6.83
CA MET A 1 8.95 19.09 -5.48
C MET A 1 9.76 18.34 -4.49
N ASP A 2 9.97 18.93 -3.34
CA ASP A 2 10.83 18.32 -2.32
C ASP A 2 10.12 17.17 -1.62
N LYS A 3 10.81 16.06 -1.55
CA LYS A 3 10.31 14.92 -0.78
C LYS A 3 10.64 15.12 0.69
N LYS A 4 9.71 14.78 1.52
CA LYS A 4 9.84 14.89 2.97
C LYS A 4 10.13 13.51 3.55
N SER A 5 11.05 13.46 4.50
CA SER A 5 11.33 12.21 5.21
C SER A 5 10.44 12.14 6.44
N ILE A 6 9.70 11.05 6.57
CA ILE A 6 8.85 10.80 7.74
C ILE A 6 9.12 9.40 8.28
N ARG A 7 8.72 9.17 9.51
CA ARG A 7 8.76 7.85 10.10
C ARG A 7 7.35 7.37 10.33
N VAL A 8 7.08 6.14 9.93
CA VAL A 8 5.75 5.54 10.10
C VAL A 8 5.89 4.24 10.88
N THR A 9 4.82 3.89 11.57
CA THR A 9 4.79 2.66 12.36
C THR A 9 3.80 1.68 11.75
N ILE A 10 4.28 0.48 11.43
CA ILE A 10 3.45 -0.60 10.90
C ILE A 10 3.77 -1.85 11.72
N LEU A 11 2.76 -2.44 12.32
CA LEU A 11 2.89 -3.60 13.20
C LEU A 11 3.93 -3.39 14.30
N GLY A 12 3.92 -2.19 14.86
CA GLY A 12 4.81 -1.84 15.97
C GLY A 12 6.25 -1.55 15.58
N ARG A 13 6.57 -1.57 14.29
CA ARG A 13 7.92 -1.28 13.81
C ARG A 13 7.94 0.04 13.07
N GLU A 14 9.01 0.80 13.24
CA GLU A 14 9.19 2.07 12.56
C GLU A 14 9.90 1.90 11.24
N TYR A 15 9.41 2.60 10.23
CA TYR A 15 9.99 2.61 8.89
C TYR A 15 10.18 4.04 8.42
N PRO A 16 11.35 4.37 7.85
CA PRO A 16 11.55 5.69 7.23
C PRO A 16 10.95 5.68 5.83
N LEU A 17 10.23 6.74 5.49
CA LEU A 17 9.66 6.91 4.16
C LEU A 17 9.99 8.30 3.65
N ARG A 18 10.20 8.41 2.34
CA ARG A 18 10.33 9.68 1.66
C ARG A 18 9.06 9.91 0.85
N VAL A 19 8.32 10.94 1.18
CA VAL A 19 6.99 11.19 0.61
C VAL A 19 6.86 12.63 0.15
N GLU A 20 6.07 12.83 -0.89
CA GLU A 20 5.75 14.16 -1.37
C GLU A 20 4.54 14.73 -0.63
N ASN A 21 3.58 13.88 -0.31
CA ASN A 21 2.37 14.27 0.39
C ASN A 21 2.25 13.47 1.68
N GLU A 22 2.60 14.10 2.78
CA GLU A 22 2.59 13.44 4.09
C GLU A 22 1.19 12.99 4.51
N GLU A 23 0.19 13.83 4.30
CA GLU A 23 -1.18 13.49 4.67
C GLU A 23 -1.66 12.22 3.98
N LYS A 24 -1.42 12.14 2.67
CA LYS A 24 -1.79 10.97 1.87
C LYS A 24 -1.00 9.73 2.33
N ALA A 25 0.30 9.90 2.57
CA ALA A 25 1.15 8.79 3.02
C ALA A 25 0.67 8.22 4.35
N LEU A 26 0.26 9.08 5.28
CA LEU A 26 -0.25 8.62 6.57
C LEU A 26 -1.56 7.83 6.43
N LYS A 27 -2.42 8.23 5.50
CA LYS A 27 -3.65 7.49 5.21
C LYS A 27 -3.35 6.11 4.63
N VAL A 28 -2.37 6.05 3.73
CA VAL A 28 -1.95 4.78 3.11
C VAL A 28 -1.36 3.85 4.18
N VAL A 29 -0.50 4.39 5.04
CA VAL A 29 0.10 3.61 6.12
C VAL A 29 -0.97 3.07 7.07
N ALA A 30 -1.93 3.90 7.44
CA ALA A 30 -3.02 3.47 8.33
C ALA A 30 -3.83 2.33 7.69
N TYR A 31 -4.08 2.40 6.40
CA TYR A 31 -4.78 1.35 5.68
C TYR A 31 -3.99 0.04 5.70
N VAL A 32 -2.70 0.11 5.39
CA VAL A 32 -1.84 -1.08 5.37
C VAL A 32 -1.75 -1.71 6.75
N ASP A 33 -1.54 -0.89 7.78
CA ASP A 33 -1.45 -1.38 9.15
C ASP A 33 -2.75 -2.09 9.57
N SER A 34 -3.89 -1.49 9.27
CA SER A 34 -5.20 -2.09 9.53
C SER A 34 -5.36 -3.44 8.82
N LEU A 35 -5.00 -3.49 7.54
CA LEU A 35 -5.10 -4.70 6.75
C LEU A 35 -4.22 -5.81 7.31
N LEU A 36 -3.00 -5.48 7.68
CA LEU A 36 -2.07 -6.47 8.25
C LEU A 36 -2.60 -7.01 9.58
N ASN A 37 -3.12 -6.15 10.44
CA ASN A 37 -3.70 -6.58 11.71
C ASN A 37 -4.90 -7.50 11.50
N GLU A 38 -5.76 -7.17 10.55
CA GLU A 38 -6.91 -8.01 10.21
C GLU A 38 -6.46 -9.39 9.71
N LEU A 39 -5.45 -9.43 8.86
CA LEU A 39 -4.94 -10.69 8.32
C LEU A 39 -4.27 -11.54 9.39
N ILE A 40 -3.60 -10.92 10.36
CA ILE A 40 -3.01 -11.63 11.48
C ILE A 40 -4.09 -12.32 12.30
N GLU A 41 -5.21 -11.64 12.54
CA GLU A 41 -6.33 -12.22 13.27
C GLU A 41 -6.96 -13.40 12.55
N LYS A 42 -7.04 -13.32 11.24
CA LYS A 42 -7.63 -14.39 10.41
C LYS A 42 -6.70 -15.56 10.18
N ASN A 43 -5.42 -15.38 10.38
CA ASN A 43 -4.40 -16.40 10.11
C ASN A 43 -3.49 -16.58 11.33
N PRO A 44 -4.04 -17.02 12.47
CA PRO A 44 -3.24 -17.16 13.68
C PRO A 44 -2.08 -18.14 13.47
N GLY A 45 -0.91 -17.74 13.95
CA GLY A 45 0.28 -18.56 13.83
C GLY A 45 1.05 -18.40 12.52
N ALA A 46 0.52 -17.64 11.56
CA ALA A 46 1.22 -17.41 10.30
C ALA A 46 2.41 -16.47 10.52
N PRO A 47 3.57 -16.75 9.89
CA PRO A 47 4.71 -15.85 9.97
C PRO A 47 4.39 -14.48 9.35
N THR A 48 5.05 -13.43 9.85
CA THR A 48 4.84 -12.07 9.33
C THR A 48 5.10 -11.99 7.83
N SER A 49 6.09 -12.71 7.32
CA SER A 49 6.39 -12.73 5.89
C SER A 49 5.20 -13.27 5.07
N THR A 50 4.52 -14.28 5.58
CA THR A 50 3.33 -14.84 4.93
C THR A 50 2.20 -13.80 4.94
N ILE A 51 1.99 -13.15 6.07
CA ILE A 51 0.98 -12.09 6.20
C ILE A 51 1.25 -10.98 5.18
N ALA A 52 2.51 -10.58 5.03
CA ALA A 52 2.89 -9.54 4.07
C ALA A 52 2.56 -9.94 2.63
N VAL A 53 2.80 -11.20 2.27
CA VAL A 53 2.47 -11.71 0.94
C VAL A 53 0.96 -11.69 0.71
N ILE A 54 0.20 -12.16 1.70
CA ILE A 54 -1.27 -12.16 1.61
C ILE A 54 -1.79 -10.72 1.45
N ALA A 55 -1.23 -9.79 2.21
CA ALA A 55 -1.60 -8.37 2.13
C ALA A 55 -1.31 -7.82 0.73
N ALA A 56 -0.14 -8.12 0.19
CA ALA A 56 0.24 -7.67 -1.15
C ALA A 56 -0.72 -8.20 -2.21
N LEU A 57 -1.09 -9.49 -2.12
CA LEU A 57 -2.05 -10.08 -3.04
C LEU A 57 -3.42 -9.44 -2.92
N ASN A 58 -3.86 -9.16 -1.69
CA ASN A 58 -5.13 -8.52 -1.42
C ASN A 58 -5.18 -7.12 -2.03
N ILE A 59 -4.12 -6.34 -1.83
CA ILE A 59 -4.03 -4.98 -2.38
C ILE A 59 -3.99 -5.01 -3.91
N ALA A 60 -3.23 -5.94 -4.47
CA ALA A 60 -3.15 -6.09 -5.92
C ALA A 60 -4.52 -6.46 -6.51
N GLU A 61 -5.26 -7.35 -5.84
CA GLU A 61 -6.61 -7.71 -6.29
C GLU A 61 -7.54 -6.50 -6.30
N GLN A 62 -7.47 -5.68 -5.24
CA GLN A 62 -8.25 -4.45 -5.17
C GLN A 62 -7.88 -3.50 -6.30
N LEU A 63 -6.60 -3.43 -6.63
CA LEU A 63 -6.13 -2.58 -7.73
C LEU A 63 -6.68 -3.07 -9.07
N PHE A 64 -6.66 -4.38 -9.31
CA PHE A 64 -7.22 -4.93 -10.54
C PHE A 64 -8.73 -4.73 -10.62
N ASP A 65 -9.44 -4.87 -9.51
CA ASP A 65 -10.88 -4.62 -9.46
C ASP A 65 -11.19 -3.16 -9.80
N LEU A 66 -10.40 -2.24 -9.25
CA LEU A 66 -10.54 -0.81 -9.55
C LEU A 66 -10.26 -0.55 -11.02
N LYS A 67 -9.25 -1.20 -11.57
CA LYS A 67 -8.88 -1.06 -12.98
C LYS A 67 -10.00 -1.51 -13.89
N GLU A 68 -10.65 -2.61 -13.58
CA GLU A 68 -11.82 -3.10 -14.35
C GLU A 68 -12.98 -2.12 -14.23
N HIS A 69 -13.24 -1.60 -13.03
CA HIS A 69 -14.30 -0.64 -12.80
C HIS A 69 -14.05 0.64 -13.61
N VAL A 70 -12.84 1.15 -13.59
CA VAL A 70 -12.46 2.34 -14.36
C VAL A 70 -12.66 2.12 -15.86
N HIS A 71 -12.29 0.96 -16.36
CA HIS A 71 -12.46 0.60 -17.76
C HIS A 71 -13.94 0.56 -18.13
N ASN A 72 -14.76 -0.08 -17.30
CA ASN A 72 -16.19 -0.23 -17.55
C ASN A 72 -16.95 1.10 -17.46
N GLU A 73 -16.52 1.99 -16.59
CA GLU A 73 -17.16 3.29 -16.40
C GLU A 73 -16.62 4.37 -17.34
N GLY A 74 -15.63 4.05 -18.15
CA GLY A 74 -15.03 5.02 -19.07
C GLY A 74 -14.18 6.07 -18.40
N ILE A 75 -13.72 5.81 -17.18
CA ILE A 75 -12.84 6.71 -16.45
C ILE A 75 -11.43 6.61 -17.03
N ASP A 76 -10.71 7.72 -17.04
CA ASP A 76 -9.39 7.80 -17.64
C ASP A 76 -8.39 6.89 -16.93
N ILE A 77 -7.76 6.00 -17.70
CA ILE A 77 -6.78 5.07 -17.17
C ILE A 77 -5.49 5.79 -16.76
N ALA A 78 -5.28 7.03 -17.21
CA ALA A 78 -4.13 7.83 -16.81
C ALA A 78 -4.10 8.08 -15.30
N ASP A 79 -5.26 8.20 -14.67
CA ASP A 79 -5.36 8.37 -13.21
C ASP A 79 -4.83 7.14 -12.50
N LEU A 80 -5.07 5.98 -13.06
CA LEU A 80 -4.61 4.72 -12.50
C LEU A 80 -3.09 4.60 -12.59
N VAL A 81 -2.53 5.07 -13.72
CA VAL A 81 -1.07 5.11 -13.90
C VAL A 81 -0.44 6.00 -12.84
N GLY A 82 -1.08 7.12 -12.51
CA GLY A 82 -0.62 8.01 -11.45
C GLY A 82 -0.57 7.33 -10.10
N VAL A 83 -1.58 6.54 -9.77
CA VAL A 83 -1.63 5.78 -8.52
C VAL A 83 -0.49 4.76 -8.46
N LEU A 84 -0.26 4.03 -9.56
CA LEU A 84 0.80 3.05 -9.64
C LEU A 84 2.17 3.69 -9.47
N SER A 85 2.39 4.82 -10.12
CA SER A 85 3.64 5.57 -10.01
C SER A 85 3.87 6.03 -8.57
N TYR A 86 2.83 6.54 -7.93
CA TYR A 86 2.89 6.97 -6.54
C TYR A 86 3.32 5.83 -5.63
N LEU A 87 2.70 4.66 -5.77
CA LEU A 87 3.01 3.51 -4.94
C LEU A 87 4.45 3.03 -5.16
N ARG A 88 4.90 3.03 -6.42
CA ARG A 88 6.25 2.61 -6.75
C ARG A 88 7.32 3.53 -6.16
N GLU A 89 7.07 4.83 -6.17
CA GLU A 89 8.03 5.81 -5.69
C GLU A 89 8.07 5.91 -4.16
N ASN A 90 6.92 5.81 -3.51
CA ASN A 90 6.80 6.07 -2.08
C ASN A 90 6.84 4.82 -1.22
N PHE A 91 6.55 3.67 -1.81
CA PHE A 91 6.55 2.39 -1.12
C PHE A 91 7.32 1.37 -1.95
N PRO A 92 8.62 1.58 -2.15
CA PRO A 92 9.41 0.66 -2.96
C PRO A 92 9.45 -0.71 -2.28
N VAL A 93 9.11 -1.74 -3.06
CA VAL A 93 9.27 -3.10 -2.60
C VAL A 93 10.74 -3.42 -2.75
N GLU A 94 11.44 -3.57 -1.64
CA GLU A 94 12.80 -4.03 -1.70
C GLU A 94 12.78 -5.51 -2.02
N ALA A 95 13.34 -5.82 -3.16
CA ALA A 95 13.54 -7.21 -3.53
C ALA A 95 14.74 -7.71 -2.74
N SER A 96 14.48 -8.32 -1.64
CA SER A 96 15.56 -8.89 -0.86
C SER A 96 15.37 -10.38 -0.71
#